data_bda75a9f397efb991d40008e7c36a0d4
#
_entry.id   bda75a9f397efb991d40008e7c36a0d4
#
_cell.length_a   1.000
_cell.length_b   1.000
_cell.length_c   1.000
_cell.angle_alpha   90.00
_cell.angle_beta   90.00
_cell.angle_gamma   90.00
#
_symmetry.space_group_name_H-M   'P 1'
#
loop_
_entity.id
_entity.type
_entity.pdbx_description
1 polymer ?
#
loop_
_entity_poly.entity_id
_entity_poly.type
_entity_poly.pdbx_seq_one_letter_code
_entity_poly.pdbx_strand_id
1 'polypeptide(L)'
;FFHELAFEDRNGALDAIRRASSVLFDFKPVMVPLAEVPIEDAIRAYLFNSQLLEMPEEDRLVLVAPTETENTESTRAYCERLVESNGPIGKVIYADVRQSMRSGGGPACLRLRVVMTDDEIDACHQGVLMDEETIDELQEVVRRTYR
;
A
#
# COMPACT_ATOMS: atom_id res chain seq x y z
N PHE A 1 0.53 1.52 -8.97
CA PHE A 1 0.41 2.84 -8.39
C PHE A 1 1.78 3.50 -8.42
N PHE A 2 1.93 4.64 -9.11
CA PHE A 2 3.22 5.28 -9.35
C PHE A 2 3.04 6.76 -9.72
N HIS A 3 4.09 7.57 -9.47
CA HIS A 3 4.10 8.99 -9.87
C HIS A 3 4.42 9.15 -11.35
N GLU A 4 3.89 10.19 -11.98
CA GLU A 4 4.15 10.52 -13.41
C GLU A 4 5.64 10.55 -13.76
N LEU A 5 6.50 10.97 -12.83
CA LEU A 5 7.95 11.06 -12.99
C LEU A 5 8.71 9.78 -12.56
N ALA A 6 8.01 8.67 -12.29
CA ALA A 6 8.66 7.45 -11.78
C ALA A 6 9.53 6.73 -12.83
N PHE A 7 9.28 6.96 -14.11
CA PHE A 7 9.99 6.31 -15.20
C PHE A 7 10.52 7.32 -16.20
N GLU A 8 11.75 7.19 -16.65
CA GLU A 8 12.34 8.01 -17.71
C GLU A 8 11.59 7.78 -19.03
N ASP A 9 11.41 6.50 -19.45
CA ASP A 9 10.52 6.09 -20.53
C ASP A 9 9.27 5.42 -19.95
N ARG A 10 8.29 6.21 -19.57
CA ARG A 10 7.04 5.72 -18.99
C ARG A 10 6.29 4.79 -19.94
N ASN A 11 6.17 5.15 -21.21
CA ASN A 11 5.39 4.38 -22.16
C ASN A 11 6.04 3.02 -22.43
N GLY A 12 7.34 2.98 -22.66
CA GLY A 12 8.09 1.75 -22.82
C GLY A 12 8.02 0.84 -21.59
N ALA A 13 8.13 1.41 -20.39
CA ALA A 13 8.00 0.65 -19.14
C ALA A 13 6.60 0.03 -18.98
N LEU A 14 5.53 0.82 -19.17
CA LEU A 14 4.15 0.33 -19.05
C LEU A 14 3.83 -0.73 -20.13
N ASP A 15 4.33 -0.55 -21.34
CA ASP A 15 4.14 -1.52 -22.43
C ASP A 15 4.90 -2.83 -22.17
N ALA A 16 6.09 -2.75 -21.58
CA ALA A 16 6.84 -3.94 -21.17
C ALA A 16 6.09 -4.73 -20.08
N ILE A 17 5.58 -4.04 -19.06
CA ILE A 17 4.77 -4.65 -17.99
C ILE A 17 3.49 -5.27 -18.59
N ARG A 18 2.77 -4.55 -19.44
CA ARG A 18 1.53 -5.02 -20.07
C ARG A 18 1.77 -6.29 -20.91
N ARG A 19 2.85 -6.35 -21.68
CA ARG A 19 3.23 -7.55 -22.43
C ARG A 19 3.55 -8.73 -21.51
N ALA A 20 4.31 -8.48 -20.44
CA ALA A 20 4.68 -9.53 -19.48
C ALA A 20 3.49 -10.09 -18.71
N SER A 21 2.50 -9.25 -18.38
CA SER A 21 1.33 -9.63 -17.60
C SER A 21 0.15 -10.17 -18.43
N SER A 22 0.17 -10.02 -19.75
CA SER A 22 -1.00 -10.21 -20.62
C SER A 22 -1.66 -11.58 -20.55
N VAL A 23 -0.92 -12.61 -20.16
CA VAL A 23 -1.43 -14.00 -20.00
C VAL A 23 -1.74 -14.35 -18.53
N LEU A 24 -1.42 -13.45 -17.59
CA LEU A 24 -1.54 -13.70 -16.16
C LEU A 24 -2.67 -12.88 -15.53
N PHE A 25 -2.77 -11.59 -15.87
CA PHE A 25 -3.76 -10.66 -15.29
C PHE A 25 -3.92 -9.40 -16.13
N ASP A 26 -5.03 -8.70 -15.92
CA ASP A 26 -5.31 -7.38 -16.50
C ASP A 26 -4.53 -6.30 -15.75
N PHE A 27 -3.48 -5.77 -16.39
CA PHE A 27 -2.63 -4.73 -15.82
C PHE A 27 -3.33 -3.37 -15.81
N LYS A 28 -3.61 -2.83 -14.63
CA LYS A 28 -4.26 -1.53 -14.42
C LYS A 28 -3.28 -0.53 -13.77
N PRO A 29 -2.57 0.29 -14.57
CA PRO A 29 -1.69 1.32 -14.03
C PRO A 29 -2.50 2.45 -13.41
N VAL A 30 -2.17 2.83 -12.19
CA VAL A 30 -2.71 4.02 -11.51
C VAL A 30 -1.59 5.04 -11.40
N MET A 31 -1.64 6.06 -12.25
CA MET A 31 -0.63 7.13 -12.29
C MET A 31 -1.09 8.33 -11.47
N VAL A 32 -0.20 8.85 -10.65
CA VAL A 32 -0.36 10.12 -9.93
C VAL A 32 0.21 11.25 -10.78
N PRO A 33 -0.64 12.16 -11.32
CA PRO A 33 -0.18 13.25 -12.17
C PRO A 33 0.64 14.28 -11.39
N LEU A 34 1.74 14.78 -11.97
CA LEU A 34 2.55 15.85 -11.41
C LEU A 34 1.73 17.13 -11.15
N ALA A 35 0.75 17.42 -12.01
CA ALA A 35 -0.11 18.59 -11.87
C ALA A 35 -1.06 18.51 -10.66
N GLU A 36 -1.37 17.31 -10.18
CA GLU A 36 -2.25 17.10 -9.03
C GLU A 36 -1.47 16.92 -7.72
N VAL A 37 -0.37 16.20 -7.79
CA VAL A 37 0.51 15.96 -6.65
C VAL A 37 1.95 16.27 -7.07
N PRO A 38 2.49 17.44 -6.68
CA PRO A 38 3.90 17.76 -6.87
C PRO A 38 4.80 16.67 -6.26
N ILE A 39 5.96 16.42 -6.88
CA ILE A 39 6.85 15.34 -6.44
C ILE A 39 7.34 15.55 -4.99
N GLU A 40 7.56 16.80 -4.60
CA GLU A 40 7.96 17.18 -3.24
C GLU A 40 6.88 16.83 -2.21
N ASP A 41 5.61 17.00 -2.58
CA ASP A 41 4.47 16.63 -1.75
C ASP A 41 4.34 15.11 -1.65
N ALA A 42 4.49 14.40 -2.76
CA ALA A 42 4.46 12.93 -2.77
C ALA A 42 5.56 12.33 -1.88
N ILE A 43 6.77 12.92 -1.90
CA ILE A 43 7.89 12.52 -1.05
C ILE A 43 7.60 12.84 0.42
N ARG A 44 7.19 14.09 0.73
CA ARG A 44 6.90 14.53 2.10
C ARG A 44 5.77 13.75 2.73
N ALA A 45 4.74 13.44 1.95
CA ALA A 45 3.58 12.67 2.37
C ALA A 45 3.82 11.16 2.44
N TYR A 46 4.97 10.67 2.00
CA TYR A 46 5.26 9.24 1.88
C TYR A 46 4.19 8.47 1.07
N LEU A 47 3.56 9.11 0.07
CA LEU A 47 2.43 8.57 -0.68
C LEU A 47 2.70 7.18 -1.25
N PHE A 48 3.91 6.94 -1.77
CA PHE A 48 4.29 5.64 -2.34
C PHE A 48 4.84 4.64 -1.32
N ASN A 49 4.91 5.02 -0.06
CA ASN A 49 5.18 4.11 1.05
C ASN A 49 3.86 3.55 1.65
N SER A 50 2.85 3.41 0.82
CA SER A 50 1.55 2.83 1.12
C SER A 50 1.44 1.40 0.60
N GLN A 51 0.40 0.68 1.01
CA GLN A 51 0.10 -0.67 0.56
C GLN A 51 -1.23 -0.71 -0.17
N LEU A 52 -1.28 -1.46 -1.29
CA LEU A 52 -2.51 -1.84 -1.96
C LEU A 52 -2.92 -3.23 -1.47
N LEU A 53 -4.10 -3.35 -0.90
CA LEU A 53 -4.63 -4.59 -0.35
C LEU A 53 -5.94 -4.96 -1.01
N GLU A 54 -6.13 -6.26 -1.25
CA GLU A 54 -7.45 -6.86 -1.45
C GLU A 54 -8.04 -7.18 -0.07
N MET A 55 -9.26 -6.75 0.15
CA MET A 55 -10.00 -7.01 1.39
C MET A 55 -11.25 -7.82 1.06
N PRO A 56 -11.57 -8.88 1.82
CA PRO A 56 -12.69 -9.79 1.48
C PRO A 56 -14.06 -9.10 1.34
N GLU A 57 -14.25 -7.96 1.99
CA GLU A 57 -15.51 -7.22 2.01
C GLU A 57 -15.54 -6.03 1.03
N GLU A 58 -14.49 -5.83 0.24
CA GLU A 58 -14.35 -4.68 -0.65
C GLU A 58 -14.24 -5.13 -2.11
N ASP A 59 -15.06 -4.57 -2.98
CA ASP A 59 -15.06 -4.88 -4.42
C ASP A 59 -13.83 -4.31 -5.16
N ARG A 60 -13.14 -3.36 -4.55
CA ARG A 60 -11.97 -2.66 -5.09
C ARG A 60 -10.84 -2.66 -4.06
N LEU A 61 -9.62 -2.43 -4.53
CA LEU A 61 -8.44 -2.35 -3.68
C LEU A 61 -8.57 -1.27 -2.61
N VAL A 62 -8.02 -1.55 -1.44
CA VAL A 62 -7.84 -0.60 -0.34
C VAL A 62 -6.41 -0.10 -0.35
N LEU A 63 -6.22 1.22 -0.34
CA LEU A 63 -4.91 1.84 -0.16
C LEU A 63 -4.70 2.14 1.33
N VAL A 64 -3.74 1.48 1.97
CA VAL A 64 -3.31 1.82 3.33
C VAL A 64 -2.13 2.75 3.24
N ALA A 65 -2.31 4.00 3.65
CA ALA A 65 -1.32 5.07 3.55
C ALA A 65 -0.93 5.64 4.92
N PRO A 66 0.25 6.24 5.07
CA PRO A 66 0.61 6.99 6.28
C PRO A 66 -0.30 8.20 6.50
N THR A 67 -0.46 8.62 7.76
CA THR A 67 -1.19 9.87 8.10
C THR A 67 -0.56 11.13 7.47
N GLU A 68 0.71 11.10 7.11
CA GLU A 68 1.36 12.18 6.36
C GLU A 68 0.70 12.41 4.99
N THR A 69 0.18 11.35 4.36
CA THR A 69 -0.57 11.43 3.11
C THR A 69 -1.91 12.17 3.31
N GLU A 70 -2.59 11.94 4.43
CA GLU A 70 -3.82 12.67 4.80
C GLU A 70 -3.53 14.13 5.13
N ASN A 71 -2.43 14.39 5.85
CA ASN A 71 -2.08 15.73 6.32
C ASN A 71 -1.51 16.65 5.22
N THR A 72 -1.15 16.11 4.07
CA THR A 72 -0.69 16.89 2.91
C THR A 72 -1.87 17.11 1.96
N GLU A 73 -2.22 18.38 1.72
CA GLU A 73 -3.44 18.75 0.99
C GLU A 73 -3.53 18.13 -0.40
N SER A 74 -2.47 18.20 -1.20
CA SER A 74 -2.45 17.67 -2.57
C SER A 74 -2.65 16.15 -2.61
N THR A 75 -1.99 15.40 -1.73
CA THR A 75 -2.12 13.94 -1.67
C THR A 75 -3.47 13.52 -1.10
N ARG A 76 -4.00 14.23 -0.10
CA ARG A 76 -5.34 13.98 0.42
C ARG A 76 -6.40 14.18 -0.67
N ALA A 77 -6.40 15.35 -1.34
CA ALA A 77 -7.35 15.65 -2.40
C ALA A 77 -7.25 14.65 -3.57
N TYR A 78 -6.04 14.19 -3.90
CA TYR A 78 -5.83 13.14 -4.88
C TYR A 78 -6.45 11.81 -4.43
N CYS A 79 -6.23 11.39 -3.18
CA CYS A 79 -6.80 10.16 -2.62
C CYS A 79 -8.34 10.19 -2.59
N GLU A 80 -8.95 11.32 -2.24
CA GLU A 80 -10.40 11.51 -2.28
C GLU A 80 -10.95 11.30 -3.69
N ARG A 81 -10.36 11.95 -4.71
CA ARG A 81 -10.74 11.74 -6.11
C ARG A 81 -10.52 10.32 -6.61
N LEU A 82 -9.47 9.66 -6.12
CA LEU A 82 -9.17 8.28 -6.48
C LEU A 82 -10.29 7.34 -6.02
N VAL A 83 -10.81 7.53 -4.82
CA VAL A 83 -11.94 6.77 -4.26
C VAL A 83 -13.24 7.06 -5.02
N GLU A 84 -13.51 8.32 -5.37
CA GLU A 84 -14.69 8.74 -6.12
C GLU A 84 -14.67 8.24 -7.58
N SER A 85 -13.50 7.93 -8.10
CA SER A 85 -13.35 7.42 -9.47
C SER A 85 -13.85 5.97 -9.60
N ASN A 86 -14.10 5.53 -10.85
CA ASN A 86 -14.36 4.11 -11.14
C ASN A 86 -13.07 3.29 -11.33
N GLY A 87 -11.96 3.78 -10.75
CA GLY A 87 -10.66 3.10 -10.80
C GLY A 87 -10.56 1.88 -9.89
N PRO A 88 -9.39 1.22 -9.87
CA PRO A 88 -9.20 0.00 -9.10
C PRO A 88 -9.13 0.22 -7.58
N ILE A 89 -8.95 1.46 -7.10
CA ILE A 89 -8.86 1.79 -5.67
C ILE A 89 -10.20 2.39 -5.22
N GLY A 90 -10.84 1.75 -4.23
CA GLY A 90 -12.16 2.13 -3.73
C GLY A 90 -12.16 2.73 -2.33
N LYS A 91 -11.07 2.59 -1.60
CA LYS A 91 -10.98 3.04 -0.21
C LYS A 91 -9.55 3.42 0.13
N VAL A 92 -9.39 4.43 0.97
CA VAL A 92 -8.11 4.78 1.58
C VAL A 92 -8.24 4.71 3.10
N ILE A 93 -7.29 4.05 3.73
CA ILE A 93 -7.17 3.98 5.20
C ILE A 93 -5.86 4.66 5.58
N TYR A 94 -5.93 5.61 6.50
CA TYR A 94 -4.74 6.29 7.00
C TYR A 94 -4.30 5.68 8.32
N ALA A 95 -3.02 5.33 8.44
CA ALA A 95 -2.43 4.72 9.62
C ALA A 95 -1.30 5.59 10.17
N ASP A 96 -1.29 5.83 11.47
CA ASP A 96 -0.17 6.51 12.13
C ASP A 96 0.99 5.52 12.34
N VAL A 97 1.98 5.62 11.47
CA VAL A 97 3.18 4.79 11.48
C VAL A 97 4.46 5.62 11.69
N ARG A 98 4.33 6.83 12.21
CA ARG A 98 5.43 7.79 12.38
C ARG A 98 6.59 7.26 13.23
N GLN A 99 6.30 6.46 14.25
CA GLN A 99 7.34 5.86 15.08
C GLN A 99 8.16 4.84 14.28
N SER A 100 7.50 3.99 13.49
CA SER A 100 8.16 3.05 12.59
C SER A 100 8.99 3.78 11.53
N MET A 101 8.43 4.82 10.92
CA MET A 101 9.11 5.61 9.89
C MET A 101 10.36 6.31 10.42
N ARG A 102 10.37 6.79 11.66
CA ARG A 102 11.57 7.36 12.32
C ARG A 102 12.67 6.32 12.50
N SER A 103 12.31 5.04 12.61
CA SER A 103 13.24 3.91 12.71
C SER A 103 13.60 3.32 11.35
N GLY A 104 13.18 3.95 10.24
CA GLY A 104 13.55 3.60 8.86
C GLY A 104 12.57 2.68 8.14
N GLY A 105 11.42 2.32 8.75
CA GLY A 105 10.43 1.43 8.15
C GLY A 105 9.05 2.07 8.02
N GLY A 106 8.56 2.26 6.80
CA GLY A 106 7.16 2.64 6.53
C GLY A 106 6.28 1.43 6.18
N PRO A 107 4.97 1.61 5.95
CA PRO A 107 4.03 0.52 5.69
C PRO A 107 4.45 -0.40 4.55
N ALA A 108 5.11 0.14 3.53
CA ALA A 108 5.57 -0.65 2.38
C ALA A 108 6.92 -1.34 2.61
N CYS A 109 7.76 -0.88 3.54
CA CYS A 109 9.13 -1.35 3.69
C CYS A 109 9.25 -2.71 4.37
N LEU A 110 8.29 -3.08 5.20
CA LEU A 110 8.33 -4.28 6.05
C LEU A 110 7.40 -5.39 5.58
N ARG A 111 6.85 -5.29 4.35
CA ARG A 111 5.96 -6.31 3.81
C ARG A 111 6.69 -7.25 2.85
N LEU A 112 6.34 -8.52 2.95
CA LEU A 112 6.57 -9.53 1.91
C LEU A 112 5.21 -10.10 1.53
N ARG A 113 4.85 -10.06 0.23
CA ARG A 113 3.67 -10.75 -0.29
C ARG A 113 4.10 -12.10 -0.83
N VAL A 114 3.51 -13.14 -0.29
CA VAL A 114 3.69 -14.51 -0.77
C VAL A 114 2.32 -15.02 -1.20
N VAL A 115 2.21 -15.45 -2.46
CA VAL A 115 0.99 -16.12 -2.94
C VAL A 115 1.07 -17.57 -2.51
N MET A 116 0.08 -18.05 -1.78
CA MET A 116 0.06 -19.40 -1.20
C MET A 116 -1.32 -20.02 -1.45
N THR A 117 -1.34 -21.32 -1.63
CA THR A 117 -2.57 -22.13 -1.58
C THR A 117 -2.97 -22.40 -0.13
N ASP A 118 -4.21 -22.84 0.11
CA ASP A 118 -4.67 -23.20 1.46
C ASP A 118 -3.79 -24.31 2.07
N ASP A 119 -3.39 -25.32 1.29
CA ASP A 119 -2.50 -26.38 1.76
C ASP A 119 -1.12 -25.85 2.17
N GLU A 120 -0.59 -24.85 1.50
CA GLU A 120 0.68 -24.20 1.85
C GLU A 120 0.55 -23.34 3.10
N ILE A 121 -0.59 -22.67 3.29
CA ILE A 121 -0.90 -21.91 4.51
C ILE A 121 -1.00 -22.87 5.71
N ASP A 122 -1.70 -23.99 5.55
CA ASP A 122 -1.82 -25.01 6.59
C ASP A 122 -0.48 -25.66 6.95
N ALA A 123 0.44 -25.75 5.98
CA ALA A 123 1.79 -26.27 6.18
C ALA A 123 2.75 -25.27 6.84
N CYS A 124 2.39 -23.98 6.93
CA CYS A 124 3.20 -22.97 7.60
C CYS A 124 3.24 -23.19 9.11
N HIS A 125 4.28 -22.66 9.77
CA HIS A 125 4.29 -22.57 11.22
C HIS A 125 3.16 -21.65 11.69
N GLN A 126 2.16 -22.19 12.39
CA GLN A 126 0.94 -21.48 12.76
C GLN A 126 1.21 -20.21 13.61
N GLY A 127 2.29 -20.19 14.39
CA GLY A 127 2.69 -19.01 15.17
C GLY A 127 3.18 -17.80 14.36
N VAL A 128 3.26 -17.89 13.02
CA VAL A 128 3.55 -16.73 12.13
C VAL A 128 2.30 -16.19 11.44
N LEU A 129 1.19 -16.88 11.53
CA LEU A 129 -0.11 -16.43 11.04
C LEU A 129 -0.74 -15.53 12.11
N MET A 130 -1.20 -14.36 11.66
CA MET A 130 -1.78 -13.36 12.57
C MET A 130 -3.29 -13.53 12.62
N ASP A 131 -3.79 -13.83 13.81
CA ASP A 131 -5.19 -13.78 14.19
C ASP A 131 -5.40 -12.79 15.34
N GLU A 132 -6.62 -12.61 15.80
CA GLU A 132 -6.93 -11.67 16.89
C GLU A 132 -6.23 -12.04 18.19
N GLU A 133 -6.11 -13.32 18.51
CA GLU A 133 -5.44 -13.82 19.73
C GLU A 133 -3.93 -13.49 19.68
N THR A 134 -3.29 -13.78 18.56
CA THR A 134 -1.87 -13.47 18.33
C THR A 134 -1.58 -11.97 18.38
N ILE A 135 -2.50 -11.15 17.84
CA ILE A 135 -2.40 -9.68 17.91
C ILE A 135 -2.47 -9.20 19.36
N ASP A 136 -3.42 -9.72 20.14
CA ASP A 136 -3.58 -9.34 21.54
C ASP A 136 -2.37 -9.76 22.40
N GLU A 137 -1.84 -10.96 22.18
CA GLU A 137 -0.60 -11.42 22.83
C GLU A 137 0.60 -10.51 22.52
N LEU A 138 0.77 -10.15 21.25
CA LEU A 138 1.84 -9.24 20.82
C LEU A 138 1.69 -7.85 21.44
N GLN A 139 0.46 -7.31 21.49
CA GLN A 139 0.20 -6.04 22.12
C GLN A 139 0.55 -6.07 23.62
N GLU A 140 0.23 -7.15 24.32
CA GLU A 140 0.56 -7.30 25.74
C GLU A 140 2.07 -7.36 25.96
N VAL A 141 2.80 -8.10 25.10
CA VAL A 141 4.27 -8.14 25.14
C VAL A 141 4.86 -6.76 24.93
N VAL A 142 4.35 -6.00 23.94
CA VAL A 142 4.81 -4.64 23.68
C VAL A 142 4.54 -3.72 24.87
N ARG A 143 3.32 -3.74 25.42
CA ARG A 143 2.95 -2.91 26.59
C ARG A 143 3.83 -3.20 27.80
N ARG A 144 4.21 -4.47 28.00
CA ARG A 144 5.04 -4.91 29.12
C ARG A 144 6.52 -4.58 28.95
N THR A 145 7.01 -4.62 27.72
CA THR A 145 8.46 -4.56 27.41
C THR A 145 8.92 -3.17 26.99
N TYR A 146 8.08 -2.45 26.25
CA TYR A 146 8.39 -1.12 25.72
C TYR A 146 7.59 -0.05 26.51
N ARG A 147 8.30 0.76 27.29
CA ARG A 147 7.77 1.90 28.03
C ARG A 147 8.19 3.21 27.38
#